data_c67b824c1ce833f82a398cd1e1cf4ef6
#
_entry.id   c67b824c1ce833f82a398cd1e1cf4ef6
#
_cell.length_a   1.000
_cell.length_b   1.000
_cell.length_c   1.000
_cell.angle_alpha   90.00
_cell.angle_beta   90.00
_cell.angle_gamma   90.00
#
_symmetry.space_group_name_H-M   'P 1'
#
loop_
_entity.id
_entity.type
_entity.pdbx_description
1 polymer ?
#
loop_
_entity_poly.entity_id
_entity_poly.type
_entity_poly.pdbx_seq_one_letter_code
_entity_poly.pdbx_strand_id
1 'polypeptide(L)'
;MKKVKSLKGKTVAIVGMGKSWFDYNLAKSHGVHFDEVWAINAVADVIYHDRVFMMDPPSRFLDTDDAGGQTDSMIKVLKEHKGPIYTCELDDRCPGLVEFPIKEVVSDTNCFYLNNTVAYAVAFAYWNDVAVINLFGVDFSYKGNLHFAEAGRACVE
;
A
#
# COMPACT_ATOMS: atom_id res chain seq x y z
N MET A 1 -13.91 -7.47 -8.90
CA MET A 1 -12.96 -8.49 -8.34
C MET A 1 -13.64 -9.23 -7.20
N LYS A 2 -13.31 -10.48 -6.93
CA LYS A 2 -13.81 -11.23 -5.77
C LYS A 2 -12.86 -11.09 -4.59
N LYS A 3 -13.38 -11.22 -3.36
CA LYS A 3 -12.55 -11.30 -2.14
C LYS A 3 -11.47 -12.39 -2.26
N VAL A 4 -10.29 -12.11 -1.70
CA VAL A 4 -9.19 -13.06 -1.61
C VAL A 4 -9.40 -13.93 -0.37
N LYS A 5 -10.01 -15.10 -0.56
CA LYS A 5 -10.44 -15.98 0.54
C LYS A 5 -9.32 -16.37 1.51
N SER A 6 -8.07 -16.46 1.03
CA SER A 6 -6.90 -16.79 1.85
C SER A 6 -6.54 -15.73 2.88
N LEU A 7 -7.06 -14.51 2.76
CA LEU A 7 -6.79 -13.40 3.68
C LEU A 7 -7.67 -13.43 4.93
N LYS A 8 -8.79 -14.14 4.89
CA LYS A 8 -9.71 -14.20 6.02
C LYS A 8 -9.03 -14.72 7.28
N GLY A 9 -9.12 -13.97 8.37
CA GLY A 9 -8.56 -14.32 9.67
C GLY A 9 -7.04 -14.18 9.78
N LYS A 10 -6.37 -13.61 8.78
CA LYS A 10 -4.91 -13.45 8.74
C LYS A 10 -4.44 -12.22 9.52
N THR A 11 -3.16 -12.26 9.90
CA THR A 11 -2.42 -11.12 10.45
C THR A 11 -1.54 -10.53 9.35
N VAL A 12 -1.78 -9.26 9.02
CA VAL A 12 -1.08 -8.56 7.93
C VAL A 12 -0.26 -7.40 8.48
N ALA A 13 0.95 -7.22 7.95
CA ALA A 13 1.73 -6.01 8.11
C ALA A 13 1.58 -5.13 6.87
N ILE A 14 1.19 -3.87 7.03
CA ILE A 14 1.20 -2.84 5.99
C ILE A 14 2.35 -1.89 6.28
N VAL A 15 3.31 -1.81 5.37
CA VAL A 15 4.55 -1.05 5.56
C VAL A 15 4.59 0.12 4.59
N GLY A 16 4.50 1.32 5.14
CA GLY A 16 4.58 2.58 4.41
C GLY A 16 6.00 3.17 4.42
N MET A 17 6.13 4.37 3.84
CA MET A 17 7.41 5.04 3.62
C MET A 17 7.82 6.00 4.75
N GLY A 18 7.00 6.14 5.79
CA GLY A 18 7.30 6.98 6.93
C GLY A 18 8.50 6.47 7.74
N LYS A 19 9.10 7.33 8.57
CA LYS A 19 10.33 7.01 9.30
C LYS A 19 10.23 5.76 10.17
N SER A 20 9.05 5.47 10.74
CA SER A 20 8.82 4.30 11.58
C SER A 20 8.76 2.96 10.82
N TRP A 21 9.02 2.93 9.51
CA TRP A 21 9.12 1.67 8.77
C TRP A 21 10.21 0.73 9.34
N PHE A 22 11.24 1.29 9.98
CA PHE A 22 12.28 0.51 10.67
C PHE A 22 11.72 -0.38 11.79
N ASP A 23 10.59 -0.01 12.40
CA ASP A 23 9.94 -0.82 13.43
C ASP A 23 9.46 -2.17 12.87
N TYR A 24 9.15 -2.25 11.57
CA TYR A 24 8.89 -3.51 10.90
C TYR A 24 10.13 -4.43 10.94
N ASN A 25 11.31 -3.91 10.60
CA ASN A 25 12.54 -4.69 10.65
C ASN A 25 12.86 -5.14 12.07
N LEU A 26 12.63 -4.27 13.06
CA LEU A 26 12.82 -4.59 14.48
C LEU A 26 11.86 -5.71 14.91
N ALA A 27 10.57 -5.62 14.57
CA ALA A 27 9.59 -6.66 14.85
C ALA A 27 10.01 -8.00 14.24
N LYS A 28 10.45 -8.02 12.98
CA LYS A 28 10.95 -9.22 12.31
C LYS A 28 12.17 -9.80 12.99
N SER A 29 13.12 -8.97 13.42
CA SER A 29 14.33 -9.43 14.13
C SER A 29 14.04 -10.04 15.50
N HIS A 30 12.92 -9.66 16.12
CA HIS A 30 12.42 -10.24 17.38
C HIS A 30 11.47 -11.43 17.18
N GLY A 31 11.36 -11.94 15.94
CA GLY A 31 10.58 -13.14 15.64
C GLY A 31 9.07 -12.92 15.52
N VAL A 32 8.61 -11.67 15.37
CA VAL A 32 7.19 -11.39 15.10
C VAL A 32 6.83 -11.95 13.73
N HIS A 33 5.75 -12.73 13.68
CA HIS A 33 5.24 -13.34 12.47
C HIS A 33 4.05 -12.56 11.90
N PHE A 34 4.06 -12.36 10.58
CA PHE A 34 2.93 -11.86 9.81
C PHE A 34 2.59 -12.89 8.73
N ASP A 35 1.31 -13.17 8.52
CA ASP A 35 0.88 -14.10 7.47
C ASP A 35 1.12 -13.53 6.07
N GLU A 36 0.93 -12.21 5.90
CA GLU A 36 1.32 -11.48 4.71
C GLU A 36 1.94 -10.12 5.09
N VAL A 37 2.80 -9.63 4.21
CA VAL A 37 3.41 -8.28 4.26
C VAL A 37 3.02 -7.52 3.00
N TRP A 38 2.44 -6.33 3.18
CA TRP A 38 2.02 -5.48 2.08
C TRP A 38 2.84 -4.20 2.05
N ALA A 39 3.48 -3.94 0.92
CA ALA A 39 4.32 -2.78 0.73
C ALA A 39 3.54 -1.62 0.10
N ILE A 40 3.81 -0.41 0.55
CA ILE A 40 3.26 0.83 -0.01
C ILE A 40 4.33 1.50 -0.86
N ASN A 41 4.03 1.70 -2.15
CA ASN A 41 4.92 2.40 -3.09
C ASN A 41 6.37 1.85 -3.06
N ALA A 42 7.37 2.73 -2.97
CA ALA A 42 8.79 2.40 -3.09
C ALA A 42 9.34 1.48 -1.99
N VAL A 43 8.62 1.27 -0.89
CA VAL A 43 9.01 0.25 0.12
C VAL A 43 9.09 -1.14 -0.50
N ALA A 44 8.35 -1.39 -1.57
CA ALA A 44 8.42 -2.65 -2.31
C ALA A 44 9.80 -2.98 -2.89
N ASP A 45 10.66 -1.99 -3.09
CA ASP A 45 12.05 -2.20 -3.56
C ASP A 45 13.01 -2.63 -2.45
N VAL A 46 12.64 -2.49 -1.18
CA VAL A 46 13.57 -2.68 -0.05
C VAL A 46 13.16 -3.75 0.96
N ILE A 47 11.91 -4.23 0.95
CA ILE A 47 11.45 -5.29 1.84
C ILE A 47 10.83 -6.45 1.07
N TYR A 48 10.88 -7.66 1.66
CA TYR A 48 10.03 -8.77 1.20
C TYR A 48 8.56 -8.40 1.39
N HIS A 49 7.73 -8.72 0.42
CA HIS A 49 6.30 -8.45 0.46
C HIS A 49 5.52 -9.45 -0.39
N ASP A 50 4.24 -9.60 -0.07
CA ASP A 50 3.31 -10.45 -0.80
C ASP A 50 2.44 -9.63 -1.77
N ARG A 51 2.19 -8.36 -1.44
CA ARG A 51 1.38 -7.43 -2.25
C ARG A 51 1.97 -6.03 -2.21
N VAL A 52 1.74 -5.27 -3.28
CA VAL A 52 2.08 -3.84 -3.36
C VAL A 52 0.79 -3.04 -3.57
N PHE A 53 0.70 -1.90 -2.91
CA PHE A 53 -0.34 -0.90 -3.15
C PHE A 53 0.32 0.39 -3.64
N MET A 54 -0.11 0.85 -4.80
CA MET A 54 0.36 2.08 -5.45
C MET A 54 -0.83 2.72 -6.16
N MET A 55 -1.47 3.67 -5.50
CA MET A 55 -2.71 4.26 -6.01
C MET A 55 -2.50 5.47 -6.92
N ASP A 56 -1.24 5.87 -7.14
CA ASP A 56 -0.91 6.81 -8.19
C ASP A 56 -0.97 6.14 -9.58
N PRO A 57 -1.29 6.88 -10.66
CA PRO A 57 -1.20 6.33 -12.00
C PRO A 57 0.27 5.98 -12.35
N PRO A 58 0.52 4.85 -13.02
CA PRO A 58 1.89 4.44 -13.39
C PRO A 58 2.66 5.51 -14.18
N SER A 59 1.98 6.27 -15.01
CA SER A 59 2.55 7.37 -15.80
C SER A 59 3.25 8.43 -14.95
N ARG A 60 2.82 8.64 -13.70
CA ARG A 60 3.49 9.56 -12.77
C ARG A 60 4.96 9.20 -12.54
N PHE A 61 5.28 7.90 -12.52
CA PHE A 61 6.64 7.41 -12.32
C PHE A 61 7.37 7.17 -13.64
N LEU A 62 6.66 6.70 -14.67
CA LEU A 62 7.26 6.30 -15.95
C LEU A 62 7.49 7.46 -16.91
N ASP A 63 6.65 8.51 -16.83
CA ASP A 63 6.59 9.57 -17.84
C ASP A 63 6.89 10.96 -17.26
N THR A 64 7.05 11.10 -15.93
CA THR A 64 7.35 12.36 -15.24
C THR A 64 8.37 12.16 -14.11
N ASP A 65 8.93 13.26 -13.60
CA ASP A 65 9.83 13.28 -12.43
C ASP A 65 9.11 13.77 -11.16
N ASP A 66 7.79 13.79 -11.14
CA ASP A 66 6.98 14.37 -10.06
C ASP A 66 7.05 13.60 -8.74
N ALA A 67 7.47 12.34 -8.78
CA ALA A 67 7.53 11.47 -7.59
C ALA A 67 8.79 11.66 -6.74
N GLY A 68 9.72 12.51 -7.17
CA GLY A 68 10.94 12.83 -6.42
C GLY A 68 11.83 11.60 -6.20
N GLY A 69 12.36 11.45 -4.97
CA GLY A 69 13.34 10.43 -4.64
C GLY A 69 12.85 8.96 -4.72
N GLN A 70 11.57 8.72 -4.88
CA GLN A 70 11.03 7.36 -5.05
C GLN A 70 10.91 6.94 -6.54
N THR A 71 11.16 7.84 -7.48
CA THR A 71 10.93 7.59 -8.92
C THR A 71 11.69 6.38 -9.42
N ASP A 72 12.98 6.29 -9.19
CA ASP A 72 13.82 5.19 -9.68
C ASP A 72 13.39 3.83 -9.11
N SER A 73 13.14 3.75 -7.81
CA SER A 73 12.64 2.53 -7.16
C SER A 73 11.27 2.12 -7.71
N MET A 74 10.36 3.08 -7.94
CA MET A 74 9.04 2.78 -8.50
C MET A 74 9.10 2.35 -9.95
N ILE A 75 9.96 2.94 -10.77
CA ILE A 75 10.19 2.49 -12.17
C ILE A 75 10.63 1.03 -12.19
N LYS A 76 11.59 0.67 -11.34
CA LYS A 76 12.07 -0.70 -11.21
C LYS A 76 10.96 -1.66 -10.79
N VAL A 77 10.22 -1.33 -9.71
CA VAL A 77 9.09 -2.13 -9.22
C VAL A 77 8.05 -2.32 -10.33
N LEU A 78 7.65 -1.24 -11.01
CA LEU A 78 6.63 -1.31 -12.06
C LEU A 78 7.04 -2.19 -13.25
N LYS A 79 8.30 -2.14 -13.65
CA LYS A 79 8.81 -2.89 -14.80
C LYS A 79 9.11 -4.36 -14.50
N GLU A 80 9.55 -4.67 -13.30
CA GLU A 80 10.10 -5.99 -12.97
C GLU A 80 9.16 -6.84 -12.09
N HIS A 81 8.31 -6.21 -11.28
CA HIS A 81 7.45 -6.93 -10.35
C HIS A 81 6.31 -7.66 -11.06
N LYS A 82 6.16 -8.94 -10.74
CA LYS A 82 5.13 -9.79 -11.37
C LYS A 82 3.75 -9.68 -10.73
N GLY A 83 3.61 -8.87 -9.71
CA GLY A 83 2.35 -8.56 -9.02
C GLY A 83 2.06 -9.46 -7.81
N PRO A 84 0.93 -9.19 -7.13
CA PRO A 84 0.00 -8.11 -7.48
C PRO A 84 0.48 -6.73 -7.03
N ILE A 85 0.37 -5.74 -7.90
CA ILE A 85 0.50 -4.32 -7.59
C ILE A 85 -0.88 -3.69 -7.79
N TYR A 86 -1.59 -3.39 -6.71
CA TYR A 86 -2.90 -2.75 -6.78
C TYR A 86 -2.75 -1.27 -7.11
N THR A 87 -3.50 -0.82 -8.12
CA THR A 87 -3.41 0.53 -8.66
C THR A 87 -4.78 1.06 -9.08
N CYS A 88 -4.87 2.37 -9.29
CA CYS A 88 -6.07 3.01 -9.83
C CYS A 88 -6.19 2.92 -11.37
N GLU A 89 -5.08 2.67 -12.07
CA GLU A 89 -5.02 2.67 -13.53
C GLU A 89 -4.04 1.60 -14.02
N LEU A 90 -4.44 0.85 -15.04
CA LEU A 90 -3.60 -0.16 -15.67
C LEU A 90 -2.70 0.46 -16.75
N ASP A 91 -1.51 -0.09 -16.92
CA ASP A 91 -0.55 0.29 -17.96
C ASP A 91 0.12 -0.98 -18.50
N ASP A 92 0.02 -1.20 -19.79
CA ASP A 92 0.51 -2.43 -20.45
C ASP A 92 2.05 -2.60 -20.34
N ARG A 93 2.77 -1.53 -20.00
CA ARG A 93 4.21 -1.56 -19.73
C ARG A 93 4.58 -2.23 -18.41
N CYS A 94 3.58 -2.48 -17.54
CA CYS A 94 3.76 -2.92 -16.16
C CYS A 94 3.04 -4.25 -15.94
N PRO A 95 3.76 -5.39 -15.94
CA PRO A 95 3.13 -6.71 -15.97
C PRO A 95 2.42 -7.13 -14.67
N GLY A 96 2.76 -6.49 -13.55
CA GLY A 96 2.25 -6.86 -12.22
C GLY A 96 1.01 -6.09 -11.77
N LEU A 97 0.51 -5.14 -12.58
CA LEU A 97 -0.61 -4.29 -12.18
C LEU A 97 -1.93 -5.04 -12.09
N VAL A 98 -2.67 -4.73 -11.05
CA VAL A 98 -4.04 -5.19 -10.80
C VAL A 98 -4.90 -3.99 -10.45
N GLU A 99 -6.01 -3.80 -11.15
CA GLU A 99 -6.95 -2.73 -10.83
C GLU A 99 -7.53 -2.93 -9.43
N PHE A 100 -7.44 -1.88 -8.59
CA PHE A 100 -8.03 -1.91 -7.26
C PHE A 100 -9.56 -1.99 -7.36
N PRO A 101 -10.20 -2.93 -6.65
CA PRO A 101 -11.65 -3.16 -6.76
C PRO A 101 -12.45 -2.11 -5.97
N ILE A 102 -12.32 -0.83 -6.32
CA ILE A 102 -12.87 0.28 -5.56
C ILE A 102 -14.39 0.19 -5.37
N LYS A 103 -15.11 -0.23 -6.39
CA LYS A 103 -16.57 -0.33 -6.34
C LYS A 103 -17.03 -1.34 -5.32
N GLU A 104 -16.44 -2.53 -5.35
CA GLU A 104 -16.77 -3.62 -4.44
C GLU A 104 -16.34 -3.28 -3.00
N VAL A 105 -15.13 -2.74 -2.84
CA VAL A 105 -14.62 -2.33 -1.51
C VAL A 105 -15.54 -1.30 -0.88
N VAL A 106 -15.86 -0.22 -1.59
CA VAL A 106 -16.73 0.84 -1.07
C VAL A 106 -18.14 0.33 -0.78
N SER A 107 -18.73 -0.44 -1.71
CA SER A 107 -20.07 -1.00 -1.54
C SER A 107 -20.20 -1.91 -0.32
N ASP A 108 -19.20 -2.76 -0.08
CA ASP A 108 -19.26 -3.78 0.97
C ASP A 108 -18.81 -3.27 2.34
N THR A 109 -17.98 -2.24 2.39
CA THR A 109 -17.38 -1.74 3.64
C THR A 109 -17.93 -0.39 4.11
N ASN A 110 -18.58 0.37 3.23
CA ASN A 110 -18.93 1.79 3.44
C ASN A 110 -17.74 2.71 3.71
N CYS A 111 -16.53 2.33 3.29
CA CYS A 111 -15.34 3.17 3.36
C CYS A 111 -15.31 4.13 2.16
N PHE A 112 -15.79 5.35 2.34
CA PHE A 112 -15.92 6.35 1.24
C PHE A 112 -14.76 7.33 1.17
N TYR A 113 -14.03 7.53 2.28
CA TYR A 113 -12.96 8.52 2.35
C TYR A 113 -11.59 7.87 2.26
N LEU A 114 -11.12 7.66 1.03
CA LEU A 114 -9.84 7.03 0.72
C LEU A 114 -8.96 8.04 -0.03
N ASN A 115 -8.13 8.80 0.69
CA ASN A 115 -7.32 9.88 0.10
C ASN A 115 -5.81 9.61 0.07
N ASN A 116 -5.37 8.43 0.53
CA ASN A 116 -3.97 8.01 0.41
C ASN A 116 -3.87 6.50 0.24
N THR A 117 -2.73 6.03 -0.26
CA THR A 117 -2.51 4.61 -0.58
C THR A 117 -2.68 3.69 0.63
N VAL A 118 -2.29 4.14 1.84
CA VAL A 118 -2.46 3.34 3.07
C VAL A 118 -3.93 3.09 3.37
N ALA A 119 -4.79 4.10 3.21
CA ALA A 119 -6.23 3.95 3.41
C ALA A 119 -6.83 2.91 2.47
N TYR A 120 -6.42 2.87 1.21
CA TYR A 120 -6.83 1.83 0.26
C TYR A 120 -6.38 0.43 0.71
N ALA A 121 -5.14 0.30 1.19
CA ALA A 121 -4.64 -0.98 1.69
C ALA A 121 -5.41 -1.46 2.93
N VAL A 122 -5.70 -0.56 3.88
CA VAL A 122 -6.52 -0.86 5.08
C VAL A 122 -7.93 -1.24 4.70
N ALA A 123 -8.58 -0.51 3.79
CA ALA A 123 -9.91 -0.83 3.30
C ALA A 123 -9.95 -2.19 2.59
N PHE A 124 -8.92 -2.52 1.82
CA PHE A 124 -8.77 -3.83 1.18
C PHE A 124 -8.63 -4.96 2.21
N ALA A 125 -7.86 -4.74 3.28
CA ALA A 125 -7.71 -5.70 4.37
C ALA A 125 -9.06 -5.93 5.09
N TYR A 126 -9.75 -4.86 5.42
CA TYR A 126 -11.08 -4.93 6.04
C TYR A 126 -12.09 -5.66 5.15
N TRP A 127 -12.14 -5.32 3.87
CA TRP A 127 -12.99 -5.98 2.88
C TRP A 127 -12.75 -7.48 2.79
N ASN A 128 -11.51 -7.93 2.95
CA ASN A 128 -11.10 -9.34 2.89
C ASN A 128 -11.15 -10.08 4.24
N ASP A 129 -11.77 -9.48 5.27
CA ASP A 129 -11.91 -10.07 6.60
C ASP A 129 -10.57 -10.43 7.26
N VAL A 130 -9.53 -9.61 7.05
CA VAL A 130 -8.25 -9.71 7.77
C VAL A 130 -8.50 -9.51 9.26
N ALA A 131 -7.95 -10.36 10.12
CA ALA A 131 -8.20 -10.31 11.56
C ALA A 131 -7.37 -9.24 12.27
N VAL A 132 -6.11 -9.05 11.87
CA VAL A 132 -5.19 -8.11 12.51
C VAL A 132 -4.40 -7.36 11.43
N ILE A 133 -4.38 -6.04 11.53
CA ILE A 133 -3.60 -5.15 10.68
C ILE A 133 -2.56 -4.45 11.55
N ASN A 134 -1.29 -4.60 11.20
CA ASN A 134 -0.18 -3.90 11.83
C ASN A 134 0.35 -2.84 10.86
N LEU A 135 0.38 -1.59 11.28
CA LEU A 135 0.85 -0.47 10.46
C LEU A 135 2.27 -0.06 10.85
N PHE A 136 3.16 -0.01 9.88
CA PHE A 136 4.54 0.46 10.02
C PHE A 136 4.82 1.53 8.97
N GLY A 137 5.59 2.57 9.34
CA GLY A 137 5.90 3.65 8.41
C GLY A 137 4.70 4.49 7.99
N VAL A 138 3.67 4.55 8.83
CA VAL A 138 2.44 5.32 8.61
C VAL A 138 2.41 6.49 9.58
N ASP A 139 3.38 7.41 9.43
CA ASP A 139 3.65 8.47 10.41
C ASP A 139 2.89 9.77 10.13
N PHE A 140 2.33 9.92 8.91
CA PHE A 140 1.66 11.15 8.46
C PHE A 140 2.45 12.43 8.73
N SER A 141 3.79 12.36 8.63
CA SER A 141 4.69 13.48 8.86
C SER A 141 5.17 14.07 7.54
N TYR A 142 4.42 15.02 7.01
CA TYR A 142 4.78 15.75 5.79
C TYR A 142 5.32 17.13 6.17
N LYS A 143 6.60 17.36 5.93
CA LYS A 143 7.26 18.61 6.26
C LYS A 143 6.54 19.81 5.65
N GLY A 144 6.06 20.72 6.50
CA GLY A 144 5.39 21.95 6.06
C GLY A 144 3.95 21.79 5.56
N ASN A 145 3.35 20.60 5.65
CA ASN A 145 1.97 20.36 5.17
C ASN A 145 1.12 19.61 6.21
N LEU A 146 0.74 20.32 7.26
CA LEU A 146 -0.06 19.77 8.37
C LEU A 146 -1.45 19.31 7.88
N HIS A 147 -2.14 20.09 7.06
CA HIS A 147 -3.48 19.73 6.58
C HIS A 147 -3.49 18.44 5.77
N PHE A 148 -2.47 18.24 4.94
CA PHE A 148 -2.33 17.00 4.17
C PHE A 148 -2.08 15.80 5.09
N ALA A 149 -1.25 15.99 6.12
CA ALA A 149 -0.97 14.95 7.11
C ALA A 149 -2.23 14.58 7.92
N GLU A 150 -2.97 15.57 8.40
CA GLU A 150 -4.22 15.35 9.16
C GLU A 150 -5.30 14.68 8.32
N ALA A 151 -5.49 15.12 7.07
CA ALA A 151 -6.44 14.49 6.16
C ALA A 151 -6.07 13.03 5.85
N GLY A 152 -4.78 12.75 5.66
CA GLY A 152 -4.27 11.40 5.47
C GLY A 152 -4.53 10.50 6.67
N ARG A 153 -4.26 10.99 7.87
CA ARG A 153 -4.51 10.28 9.12
C ARG A 153 -5.99 9.97 9.32
N ALA A 154 -6.85 10.97 9.13
CA ALA A 154 -8.29 10.85 9.33
C ALA A 154 -8.95 9.78 8.42
N CYS A 155 -8.38 9.50 7.23
CA CYS A 155 -8.96 8.49 6.36
C CYS A 155 -8.49 7.05 6.68
N VAL A 156 -7.46 6.88 7.50
CA VAL A 156 -6.96 5.57 7.94
C VAL A 156 -7.55 5.18 9.30
N GLU A 157 -7.74 6.14 10.19
CA GLU A 157 -8.35 5.94 11.52
C GLU A 157 -9.86 5.77 11.44
#